data_28f17f5c48ab2b5d5bb9e8d2086f146f
#
_entry.id   28f17f5c48ab2b5d5bb9e8d2086f146f
#
_cell.length_a   1.000
_cell.length_b   1.000
_cell.length_c   1.000
_cell.angle_alpha   90.00
_cell.angle_beta   90.00
_cell.angle_gamma   90.00
#
_symmetry.space_group_name_H-M   'P 1'
#
loop_
_entity.id
_entity.type
_entity.pdbx_description
1 polymer ?
#
loop_
_entity_poly.entity_id
_entity_poly.type
_entity_poly.pdbx_seq_one_letter_code
_entity_poly.pdbx_strand_id
1 'polypeptide(L)'
;KKSLKANGALIYASSEKKIVSIINHIAPEHIEILNKNYKKYLNDITEAGSICIGAYSSMALSDYGPTQHTLPTSQSAKFSSGLGVKEFIKQISYNELNKKGVAKLGKSGYLLSTFEDLMGHSRSIKKRMEKK
;
A
#
# COMPACT_ATOMS: atom_id res chain seq x y z
N LYS A 1 20.37 10.48 -23.62
CA LYS A 1 20.46 11.97 -23.56
C LYS A 1 19.09 12.65 -23.51
N LYS A 2 18.09 12.28 -24.35
CA LYS A 2 16.75 12.93 -24.35
C LYS A 2 16.01 12.75 -23.02
N SER A 3 15.98 11.55 -22.46
CA SER A 3 15.31 11.24 -21.19
C SER A 3 15.90 12.03 -20.01
N LEU A 4 17.23 12.06 -19.89
CA LEU A 4 17.90 12.83 -18.84
C LEU A 4 17.69 14.33 -18.96
N LYS A 5 17.57 14.87 -20.20
CA LYS A 5 17.26 16.29 -20.38
C LYS A 5 15.83 16.66 -19.98
N ALA A 6 14.89 15.75 -20.20
CA ALA A 6 13.48 16.00 -19.91
C ALA A 6 13.13 15.76 -18.43
N ASN A 7 13.66 14.70 -17.83
CA ASN A 7 13.18 14.20 -16.55
C ASN A 7 14.32 13.96 -15.53
N GLY A 8 15.58 14.17 -15.91
CA GLY A 8 16.72 13.97 -15.02
C GLY A 8 16.87 15.14 -14.05
N ALA A 9 17.14 14.85 -12.79
CA ALA A 9 17.45 15.85 -11.78
C ALA A 9 18.56 15.35 -10.85
N LEU A 10 19.40 16.26 -10.38
CA LEU A 10 20.33 16.04 -9.29
C LEU A 10 19.81 16.82 -8.07
N ILE A 11 19.44 16.08 -7.03
CA ILE A 11 18.82 16.65 -5.85
C ILE A 11 19.76 16.52 -4.65
N TYR A 12 20.17 17.63 -4.07
CA TYR A 12 20.87 17.68 -2.80
C TYR A 12 19.89 17.82 -1.65
N ALA A 13 20.03 16.97 -0.63
CA ALA A 13 19.21 17.05 0.58
C ALA A 13 20.10 17.06 1.83
N SER A 14 19.76 17.92 2.79
CA SER A 14 20.55 18.16 4.00
C SER A 14 20.37 17.11 5.10
N SER A 15 19.42 16.18 4.94
CA SER A 15 19.15 15.14 5.95
C SER A 15 18.52 13.90 5.33
N GLU A 16 18.69 12.76 6.00
CA GLU A 16 18.08 11.48 5.62
C GLU A 16 16.54 11.57 5.57
N LYS A 17 15.92 12.27 6.52
CA LYS A 17 14.45 12.52 6.51
C LYS A 17 14.00 13.26 5.25
N LYS A 18 14.79 14.23 4.79
CA LYS A 18 14.47 14.96 3.56
C LYS A 18 14.61 14.06 2.33
N ILE A 19 15.63 13.20 2.29
CA ILE A 19 15.81 12.21 1.22
C ILE A 19 14.59 11.28 1.15
N VAL A 20 14.19 10.69 2.27
CA VAL A 20 13.01 9.80 2.35
C VAL A 20 11.73 10.52 1.90
N SER A 21 11.51 11.75 2.37
CA SER A 21 10.35 12.55 1.96
C SER A 21 10.31 12.77 0.44
N ILE A 22 11.46 13.03 -0.18
CA ILE A 22 11.55 13.20 -1.64
C ILE A 22 11.28 11.89 -2.36
N ILE A 23 11.86 10.78 -1.90
CA ILE A 23 11.64 9.44 -2.47
C ILE A 23 10.14 9.09 -2.43
N ASN A 24 9.50 9.19 -1.27
CA ASN A 24 8.09 8.87 -1.12
C ASN A 24 7.19 9.82 -1.93
N HIS A 25 7.58 11.08 -2.09
CA HIS A 25 6.86 12.01 -2.96
C HIS A 25 6.93 11.60 -4.44
N ILE A 26 8.12 11.21 -4.91
CA ILE A 26 8.34 10.77 -6.30
C ILE A 26 7.68 9.41 -6.54
N ALA A 27 7.67 8.52 -5.54
CA ALA A 27 7.18 7.15 -5.62
C ALA A 27 7.74 6.41 -6.86
N PRO A 28 9.08 6.24 -6.94
CA PRO A 28 9.71 5.68 -8.12
C PRO A 28 9.44 4.18 -8.26
N GLU A 29 9.45 3.72 -9.50
CA GLU A 29 9.38 2.30 -9.81
C GLU A 29 10.59 1.55 -9.25
N HIS A 30 11.78 2.12 -9.41
CA HIS A 30 13.03 1.55 -8.94
C HIS A 30 13.85 2.56 -8.14
N ILE A 31 14.49 2.08 -7.09
CA ILE A 31 15.49 2.83 -6.32
C ILE A 31 16.78 2.01 -6.22
N GLU A 32 17.89 2.65 -6.42
CA GLU A 32 19.20 2.11 -6.04
C GLU A 32 19.76 2.89 -4.86
N ILE A 33 20.07 2.19 -3.77
CA ILE A 33 20.64 2.77 -2.55
C ILE A 33 22.10 2.35 -2.41
N LEU A 34 23.01 3.27 -2.63
CA LEU A 34 24.47 3.02 -2.51
C LEU A 34 25.05 3.48 -1.17
N ASN A 35 24.23 4.00 -0.27
CA ASN A 35 24.64 4.48 1.05
C ASN A 35 24.81 3.33 2.04
N LYS A 36 25.96 3.28 2.74
CA LYS A 36 26.24 2.25 3.77
C LYS A 36 25.29 2.32 4.99
N ASN A 37 24.73 3.49 5.27
CA ASN A 37 23.86 3.73 6.42
C ASN A 37 22.38 3.52 6.12
N TYR A 38 22.03 2.88 5.02
CA TYR A 38 20.65 2.71 4.52
C TYR A 38 19.66 2.14 5.55
N LYS A 39 20.12 1.29 6.46
CA LYS A 39 19.27 0.64 7.49
C LYS A 39 18.56 1.63 8.41
N LYS A 40 19.09 2.85 8.55
CA LYS A 40 18.50 3.88 9.41
C LYS A 40 17.19 4.44 8.87
N TYR A 41 16.99 4.36 7.57
CA TYR A 41 15.84 5.00 6.89
C TYR A 41 15.12 4.10 5.90
N LEU A 42 15.59 2.86 5.71
CA LEU A 42 14.99 1.94 4.74
C LEU A 42 13.51 1.68 5.03
N ASN A 43 13.15 1.51 6.30
CA ASN A 43 11.76 1.26 6.70
C ASN A 43 10.84 2.48 6.55
N ASP A 44 11.41 3.66 6.39
CA ASP A 44 10.65 4.90 6.17
C ASP A 44 10.35 5.14 4.68
N ILE A 45 10.96 4.35 3.78
CA ILE A 45 10.65 4.37 2.35
C ILE A 45 9.45 3.45 2.13
N THR A 46 8.28 4.04 1.95
CA THR A 46 6.99 3.33 1.79
C THR A 46 6.47 3.34 0.36
N GLU A 47 6.93 4.28 -0.46
CA GLU A 47 6.42 4.54 -1.79
C GLU A 47 7.46 4.21 -2.87
N ALA A 48 7.74 2.92 -3.07
CA ALA A 48 8.66 2.45 -4.12
C ALA A 48 8.20 1.11 -4.68
N GLY A 49 8.42 0.88 -5.96
CA GLY A 49 8.11 -0.39 -6.60
C GLY A 49 9.15 -1.47 -6.24
N SER A 50 10.43 -1.15 -6.33
CA SER A 50 11.55 -2.03 -5.98
C SER A 50 12.72 -1.23 -5.42
N ILE A 51 13.45 -1.81 -4.46
CA ILE A 51 14.62 -1.19 -3.84
C ILE A 51 15.83 -2.13 -3.97
N CYS A 52 16.83 -1.69 -4.70
CA CYS A 52 18.12 -2.36 -4.86
C CYS A 52 19.14 -1.76 -3.89
N ILE A 53 19.83 -2.59 -3.10
CA ILE A 53 20.71 -2.12 -2.05
C ILE A 53 22.16 -2.56 -2.31
N GLY A 54 23.05 -1.58 -2.35
CA GLY A 54 24.48 -1.78 -2.51
C GLY A 54 24.92 -1.93 -3.97
N ALA A 55 26.23 -1.83 -4.17
CA ALA A 55 26.85 -1.75 -5.50
C ALA A 55 26.68 -3.01 -6.36
N TYR A 56 26.31 -4.13 -5.75
CA TYR A 56 26.12 -5.40 -6.46
C TYR A 56 24.66 -5.70 -6.81
N SER A 57 23.73 -4.91 -6.28
CA SER A 57 22.29 -5.10 -6.50
C SER A 57 21.80 -4.14 -7.58
N SER A 58 22.21 -4.38 -8.83
CA SER A 58 21.71 -3.56 -9.93
C SER A 58 20.25 -3.90 -10.26
N MET A 59 19.51 -2.92 -10.74
CA MET A 59 18.14 -3.10 -11.22
C MET A 59 18.06 -4.17 -12.32
N ALA A 60 19.00 -4.15 -13.28
CA ALA A 60 19.04 -5.13 -14.35
C ALA A 60 19.19 -6.58 -13.82
N LEU A 61 19.96 -6.78 -12.75
CA LEU A 61 20.08 -8.10 -12.14
C LEU A 61 18.82 -8.51 -11.40
N SER A 62 18.11 -7.56 -10.80
CA SER A 62 16.80 -7.80 -10.18
C SER A 62 15.76 -8.28 -11.19
N ASP A 63 15.71 -7.69 -12.38
CA ASP A 63 14.75 -8.02 -13.44
C ASP A 63 14.92 -9.47 -13.96
N TYR A 64 16.12 -10.00 -13.92
CA TYR A 64 16.44 -11.37 -14.39
C TYR A 64 16.72 -12.34 -13.24
N GLY A 65 16.52 -11.94 -12.00
CA GLY A 65 16.94 -12.68 -10.82
C GLY A 65 15.83 -12.87 -9.77
N PRO A 66 16.08 -12.44 -8.53
CA PRO A 66 15.29 -12.83 -7.38
C PRO A 66 13.96 -12.09 -7.22
N THR A 67 13.76 -10.99 -7.95
CA THR A 67 12.54 -10.18 -7.81
C THR A 67 11.69 -10.21 -9.08
N GLN A 68 10.41 -9.92 -8.92
CA GLN A 68 9.50 -9.83 -10.04
C GLN A 68 9.73 -8.53 -10.84
N HIS A 69 9.42 -8.56 -12.13
CA HIS A 69 9.63 -7.44 -13.06
C HIS A 69 8.36 -6.57 -13.25
N THR A 70 7.17 -7.08 -12.89
CA THR A 70 5.93 -6.32 -13.00
C THR A 70 5.77 -5.43 -11.78
N LEU A 71 6.14 -4.18 -11.92
CA LEU A 71 6.23 -3.19 -10.85
C LEU A 71 5.27 -2.02 -11.07
N PRO A 72 4.86 -1.31 -10.02
CA PRO A 72 4.05 -0.11 -10.13
C PRO A 72 4.85 1.02 -10.75
N THR A 73 4.32 1.63 -11.82
CA THR A 73 4.92 2.73 -12.56
C THR A 73 4.17 4.04 -12.33
N SER A 74 4.71 5.16 -12.78
CA SER A 74 4.01 6.46 -12.80
C SER A 74 3.40 6.85 -11.45
N GLN A 75 4.16 6.71 -10.38
CA GLN A 75 3.76 6.99 -8.99
C GLN A 75 2.70 6.03 -8.40
N SER A 76 2.30 4.98 -9.09
CA SER A 76 1.33 4.02 -8.57
C SER A 76 1.84 3.21 -7.37
N ALA A 77 3.13 3.26 -7.06
CA ALA A 77 3.69 2.71 -5.82
C ALA A 77 3.07 3.30 -4.54
N LYS A 78 2.37 4.43 -4.62
CA LYS A 78 1.61 5.03 -3.50
C LYS A 78 0.39 4.22 -3.08
N PHE A 79 -0.13 3.35 -3.94
CA PHE A 79 -1.35 2.59 -3.67
C PHE A 79 -1.35 1.17 -4.28
N SER A 80 -0.28 0.79 -4.95
CA SER A 80 -0.13 -0.50 -5.60
C SER A 80 1.23 -1.11 -5.31
N SER A 81 1.30 -2.42 -5.25
CA SER A 81 2.53 -3.19 -5.14
C SER A 81 2.89 -3.85 -6.47
N GLY A 82 4.10 -4.37 -6.56
CA GLY A 82 4.46 -5.23 -7.68
C GLY A 82 3.67 -6.55 -7.66
N LEU A 83 3.60 -7.23 -8.80
CA LEU A 83 2.92 -8.50 -8.95
C LEU A 83 3.48 -9.55 -7.97
N GLY A 84 2.63 -10.21 -7.24
CA GLY A 84 3.00 -11.24 -6.27
C GLY A 84 1.98 -12.36 -6.19
N VAL A 85 2.27 -13.36 -5.37
CA VAL A 85 1.37 -14.51 -5.17
C VAL A 85 -0.01 -14.09 -4.67
N LYS A 86 -0.10 -12.97 -3.94
CA LYS A 86 -1.35 -12.47 -3.37
C LYS A 86 -2.40 -12.12 -4.43
N GLU A 87 -1.98 -11.67 -5.62
CA GLU A 87 -2.87 -11.34 -6.74
C GLU A 87 -3.57 -12.57 -7.33
N PHE A 88 -3.03 -13.75 -7.07
CA PHE A 88 -3.59 -15.05 -7.50
C PHE A 88 -4.34 -15.77 -6.37
N ILE A 89 -4.40 -15.20 -5.17
CA ILE A 89 -5.08 -15.77 -4.01
C ILE A 89 -6.43 -15.07 -3.83
N LYS A 90 -7.50 -15.88 -3.88
CA LYS A 90 -8.84 -15.39 -3.56
C LYS A 90 -9.03 -15.32 -2.05
N GLN A 91 -9.43 -14.15 -1.55
CA GLN A 91 -9.81 -13.96 -0.17
C GLN A 91 -11.35 -14.00 -0.03
N ILE A 92 -11.83 -14.71 0.98
CA ILE A 92 -13.24 -14.79 1.32
C ILE A 92 -13.39 -14.34 2.78
N SER A 93 -14.25 -13.34 3.01
CA SER A 93 -14.55 -12.87 4.34
C SER A 93 -15.64 -13.73 4.98
N TYR A 94 -15.39 -14.21 6.19
CA TYR A 94 -16.37 -14.87 7.05
C TYR A 94 -16.84 -13.90 8.13
N ASN A 95 -18.14 -13.83 8.34
CA ASN A 95 -18.72 -13.01 9.37
C ASN A 95 -19.75 -13.84 10.15
N GLU A 96 -19.41 -14.20 11.39
CA GLU A 96 -20.29 -14.90 12.31
C GLU A 96 -20.52 -14.05 13.55
N LEU A 97 -21.78 -13.67 13.78
CA LEU A 97 -22.19 -12.90 14.94
C LEU A 97 -23.17 -13.69 15.80
N ASN A 98 -22.87 -13.78 17.08
CA ASN A 98 -23.83 -14.23 18.08
C ASN A 98 -24.65 -13.05 18.65
N LYS A 99 -25.58 -13.32 19.54
CA LYS A 99 -26.45 -12.32 20.19
C LYS A 99 -25.65 -11.17 20.83
N LYS A 100 -24.52 -11.46 21.49
CA LYS A 100 -23.65 -10.44 22.11
C LYS A 100 -23.00 -9.53 21.03
N GLY A 101 -22.57 -10.10 19.92
CA GLY A 101 -22.02 -9.36 18.79
C GLY A 101 -23.05 -8.43 18.15
N VAL A 102 -24.29 -8.90 17.97
CA VAL A 102 -25.40 -8.08 17.48
C VAL A 102 -25.74 -6.97 18.46
N ALA A 103 -25.78 -7.23 19.76
CA ALA A 103 -26.04 -6.20 20.78
C ALA A 103 -24.97 -5.09 20.76
N LYS A 104 -23.71 -5.46 20.52
CA LYS A 104 -22.58 -4.51 20.46
C LYS A 104 -22.59 -3.66 19.20
N LEU A 105 -22.83 -4.26 18.03
CA LEU A 105 -22.66 -3.61 16.73
C LEU A 105 -23.97 -3.11 16.11
N GLY A 106 -25.10 -3.68 16.52
CA GLY A 106 -26.39 -3.46 15.87
C GLY A 106 -26.84 -2.01 15.87
N LYS A 107 -26.69 -1.30 16.99
CA LYS A 107 -27.08 0.12 17.08
C LYS A 107 -26.32 1.00 16.08
N SER A 108 -25.02 0.86 16.01
CA SER A 108 -24.20 1.62 15.07
C SER A 108 -24.52 1.25 13.62
N GLY A 109 -24.62 -0.04 13.31
CA GLY A 109 -24.99 -0.50 11.98
C GLY A 109 -26.39 -0.02 11.55
N TYR A 110 -27.36 -0.02 12.45
CA TYR A 110 -28.70 0.49 12.18
C TYR A 110 -28.69 2.00 11.87
N LEU A 111 -27.96 2.78 12.68
CA LEU A 111 -27.85 4.23 12.46
C LEU A 111 -27.16 4.56 11.15
N LEU A 112 -26.03 3.91 10.86
CA LEU A 112 -25.28 4.13 9.61
C LEU A 112 -26.11 3.74 8.38
N SER A 113 -26.73 2.56 8.38
CA SER A 113 -27.56 2.12 7.26
C SER A 113 -28.80 3.00 7.04
N THR A 114 -29.33 3.61 8.11
CA THR A 114 -30.42 4.58 8.00
C THR A 114 -29.93 5.90 7.43
N PHE A 115 -28.77 6.37 7.87
CA PHE A 115 -28.15 7.60 7.37
C PHE A 115 -27.79 7.50 5.87
N GLU A 116 -27.37 6.32 5.43
CA GLU A 116 -27.05 6.01 4.02
C GLU A 116 -28.31 5.71 3.16
N ASP A 117 -29.51 5.83 3.73
CA ASP A 117 -30.81 5.49 3.09
C ASP A 117 -30.92 4.03 2.62
N LEU A 118 -30.15 3.12 3.25
CA LEU A 118 -30.17 1.69 2.99
C LEU A 118 -31.23 0.99 3.84
N MET A 119 -32.50 1.28 3.59
CA MET A 119 -33.63 0.85 4.43
C MET A 119 -33.79 -0.65 4.57
N GLY A 120 -33.41 -1.44 3.55
CA GLY A 120 -33.36 -2.90 3.63
C GLY A 120 -32.36 -3.40 4.66
N HIS A 121 -31.18 -2.79 4.71
CA HIS A 121 -30.12 -3.09 5.69
C HIS A 121 -30.55 -2.71 7.10
N SER A 122 -31.08 -1.49 7.28
CA SER A 122 -31.58 -1.03 8.59
C SER A 122 -32.64 -1.96 9.16
N ARG A 123 -33.64 -2.36 8.38
CA ARG A 123 -34.70 -3.30 8.81
C ARG A 123 -34.11 -4.67 9.15
N SER A 124 -33.16 -5.16 8.37
CA SER A 124 -32.47 -6.43 8.60
C SER A 124 -31.72 -6.43 9.93
N ILE A 125 -30.98 -5.36 10.23
CA ILE A 125 -30.24 -5.19 11.49
C ILE A 125 -31.21 -5.08 12.66
N LYS A 126 -32.24 -4.23 12.56
CA LYS A 126 -33.25 -4.04 13.59
C LYS A 126 -33.92 -5.35 14.01
N LYS A 127 -34.35 -6.16 13.05
CA LYS A 127 -34.94 -7.49 13.31
C LYS A 127 -34.02 -8.41 14.11
N ARG A 128 -32.67 -8.35 13.86
CA ARG A 128 -31.71 -9.17 14.62
C ARG A 128 -31.49 -8.66 16.03
N MET A 129 -31.56 -7.35 16.23
CA MET A 129 -31.47 -6.74 17.58
C MET A 129 -32.69 -7.10 18.45
N GLU A 130 -33.85 -7.25 17.83
CA GLU A 130 -35.13 -7.57 18.52
C GLU A 130 -35.30 -9.09 18.75
N LYS A 131 -34.44 -9.94 18.15
CA LYS A 131 -34.54 -11.39 18.30
C LYS A 131 -34.17 -11.82 19.74
N LYS A 132 -35.16 -12.30 20.48
CA LYS A 132 -35.00 -12.84 21.83
C LYS A 132 -34.18 -14.12 21.89
#